data_905c082f88502f3822a298d2b39e5d48
#
_entry.id   905c082f88502f3822a298d2b39e5d48
#
_cell.length_a   1.000
_cell.length_b   1.000
_cell.length_c   1.000
_cell.angle_alpha   90.00
_cell.angle_beta   90.00
_cell.angle_gamma   90.00
#
_symmetry.space_group_name_H-M   'P 1'
#
loop_
_entity.id
_entity.type
_entity.pdbx_description
1 polymer ?
#
loop_
_entity_poly.entity_id
_entity_poly.type
_entity_poly.pdbx_seq_one_letter_code
_entity_poly.pdbx_strand_id
1 'polypeptide(L)'
;MPDGRRVLTCSQNGEFTLWNAASFNFETILQAHNNPVRTATVSHSANWLISADDSGQIKYWQMNFNNLKQTQAHGEPIRGVSFSRTDLKFATCADDATIKIFDFARAKAETTLNGHGGDVRCVQWHDTKSVVASGGGRDCVVKLWDPRVGSQRQCLSTLHMHKGSVNCLKWNQNGHHLVTGSKDASLKVTDIRTLKTISSHVGPYSKDIASVTWHPHDERVFTSCAADGSIAYWIVGAGSDPHAEVRGAHESQTNDIAWHSAGHLLVSGSNDNAIKFWCRNRPGEVARDTTSRVTKAEYAQEAIIAAHQQAIAATQGGGIGSTGGVLGSASTARAAVPGLSRPPPPRAPPGPGGGCCATPPAARCTRASTRTRPTPRGSPRSRFHSWPPRSRRRSSFGGRR
;
A
#
# COMPACT_ATOMS: atom_id res chain seq x y z
N MET A 1 4.07 6.60 6.68
CA MET A 1 3.81 7.92 7.27
C MET A 1 4.80 8.92 6.69
N PRO A 2 4.46 10.22 6.54
CA PRO A 2 5.34 11.21 5.91
C PRO A 2 6.67 11.42 6.64
N ASP A 3 6.69 11.22 7.96
CA ASP A 3 7.90 11.30 8.79
C ASP A 3 8.91 10.16 8.55
N GLY A 4 8.56 9.15 7.78
CA GLY A 4 9.38 7.97 7.53
C GLY A 4 9.66 7.09 8.75
N ARG A 5 9.06 7.37 9.92
CA ARG A 5 9.32 6.62 11.14
C ARG A 5 8.39 5.44 11.34
N ARG A 6 7.17 5.52 10.80
CA ARG A 6 6.12 4.54 10.98
C ARG A 6 5.47 4.14 9.67
N VAL A 7 5.03 2.90 9.62
CA VAL A 7 4.14 2.39 8.57
C VAL A 7 2.79 2.09 9.21
N LEU A 8 1.74 2.60 8.58
CA LEU A 8 0.36 2.32 8.95
C LEU A 8 -0.19 1.30 7.96
N THR A 9 -0.77 0.23 8.46
CA THR A 9 -1.52 -0.74 7.67
C THR A 9 -2.95 -0.84 8.16
N CYS A 10 -3.86 -1.02 7.22
CA CYS A 10 -5.28 -1.10 7.47
C CYS A 10 -5.77 -2.52 7.14
N SER A 11 -6.65 -3.05 7.98
CA SER A 11 -7.15 -4.42 7.81
C SER A 11 -8.63 -4.47 7.42
N GLN A 12 -9.04 -5.65 6.95
CA GLN A 12 -10.43 -5.97 6.68
C GLN A 12 -11.28 -5.99 7.97
N ASN A 13 -10.67 -6.21 9.13
CA ASN A 13 -11.35 -6.19 10.43
C ASN A 13 -11.61 -4.76 10.93
N GLY A 14 -11.21 -3.73 10.18
CA GLY A 14 -11.35 -2.35 10.61
C GLY A 14 -10.22 -1.85 11.51
N GLU A 15 -9.14 -2.60 11.64
CA GLU A 15 -8.02 -2.28 12.53
C GLU A 15 -6.94 -1.49 11.81
N PHE A 16 -6.29 -0.61 12.55
CA PHE A 16 -5.02 0.00 12.20
C PHE A 16 -3.90 -0.71 12.92
N THR A 17 -2.88 -1.13 12.18
CA THR A 17 -1.65 -1.66 12.76
C THR A 17 -0.49 -0.73 12.43
N LEU A 18 0.29 -0.38 13.46
CA LEU A 18 1.45 0.48 13.35
C LEU A 18 2.72 -0.34 13.46
N TRP A 19 3.63 -0.06 12.54
CA TRP A 19 4.94 -0.68 12.45
C TRP A 19 6.02 0.38 12.52
N ASN A 20 7.12 0.09 13.20
CA ASN A 20 8.31 0.92 13.16
C ASN A 20 9.03 0.74 11.84
N ALA A 21 9.26 1.82 11.10
CA ALA A 21 9.88 1.73 9.76
C ALA A 21 11.40 1.51 9.77
N ALA A 22 12.06 1.69 10.91
CA ALA A 22 13.51 1.46 11.05
C ALA A 22 13.82 0.04 11.53
N SER A 23 13.06 -0.47 12.51
CA SER A 23 13.26 -1.81 13.09
C SER A 23 12.34 -2.87 12.49
N PHE A 24 11.32 -2.47 11.71
CA PHE A 24 10.26 -3.31 11.14
C PHE A 24 9.44 -4.09 12.19
N ASN A 25 9.51 -3.66 13.44
CA ASN A 25 8.77 -4.28 14.53
C ASN A 25 7.36 -3.72 14.64
N PHE A 26 6.45 -4.57 15.11
CA PHE A 26 5.11 -4.16 15.51
C PHE A 26 5.18 -3.16 16.68
N GLU A 27 4.42 -2.06 16.60
CA GLU A 27 4.30 -1.08 17.69
C GLU A 27 2.96 -1.21 18.43
N THR A 28 1.87 -1.13 17.69
CA THR A 28 0.52 -1.17 18.28
C THR A 28 -0.55 -1.51 17.26
N ILE A 29 -1.70 -1.94 17.76
CA ILE A 29 -2.92 -2.14 17.00
C ILE A 29 -4.06 -1.40 17.67
N LEU A 30 -4.96 -0.83 16.88
CA LEU A 30 -6.15 -0.16 17.39
C LEU A 30 -7.36 -0.42 16.49
N GLN A 31 -8.53 -0.56 17.09
CA GLN A 31 -9.79 -0.68 16.36
C GLN A 31 -10.20 0.70 15.84
N ALA A 32 -10.02 0.90 14.54
CA ALA A 32 -10.32 2.17 13.90
C ALA A 32 -11.76 2.26 13.40
N HIS A 33 -12.24 1.23 12.74
CA HIS A 33 -13.57 1.14 12.15
C HIS A 33 -14.26 -0.17 12.55
N ASN A 34 -15.59 -0.19 12.42
CA ASN A 34 -16.36 -1.43 12.62
C ASN A 34 -16.47 -2.25 11.33
N ASN A 35 -16.10 -1.66 10.20
CA ASN A 35 -16.14 -2.25 8.86
C ASN A 35 -14.74 -2.24 8.24
N PRO A 36 -14.50 -3.00 7.16
CA PRO A 36 -13.24 -3.01 6.45
C PRO A 36 -12.76 -1.61 6.09
N VAL A 37 -11.52 -1.26 6.44
CA VAL A 37 -10.90 -0.01 6.01
C VAL A 37 -10.39 -0.18 4.59
N ARG A 38 -10.86 0.66 3.67
CA ARG A 38 -10.47 0.61 2.26
C ARG A 38 -9.35 1.54 1.89
N THR A 39 -9.30 2.69 2.56
CA THR A 39 -8.29 3.69 2.27
C THR A 39 -7.98 4.52 3.50
N ALA A 40 -6.72 4.93 3.60
CA ALA A 40 -6.26 5.86 4.60
C ALA A 40 -5.22 6.80 3.97
N THR A 41 -5.34 8.09 4.22
CA THR A 41 -4.47 9.11 3.64
C THR A 41 -4.07 10.12 4.68
N VAL A 42 -2.78 10.43 4.74
CA VAL A 42 -2.22 11.46 5.62
C VAL A 42 -2.19 12.79 4.88
N SER A 43 -2.46 13.88 5.59
CA SER A 43 -2.36 15.24 5.05
C SER A 43 -0.92 15.62 4.69
N HIS A 44 -0.72 16.56 3.77
CA HIS A 44 0.62 17.04 3.37
C HIS A 44 1.37 17.71 4.52
N SER A 45 0.61 18.33 5.45
CA SER A 45 1.15 18.92 6.70
C SER A 45 1.59 17.87 7.72
N ALA A 46 1.31 16.57 7.47
CA ALA A 46 1.56 15.46 8.39
C ALA A 46 0.91 15.60 9.78
N ASN A 47 -0.17 16.40 9.91
CA ASN A 47 -0.87 16.60 11.17
C ASN A 47 -2.15 15.77 11.28
N TRP A 48 -2.69 15.34 10.15
CA TRP A 48 -4.00 14.72 10.06
C TRP A 48 -3.97 13.44 9.24
N LEU A 49 -4.82 12.49 9.61
CA LEU A 49 -5.09 11.28 8.87
C LEU A 49 -6.60 11.20 8.62
N ILE A 50 -7.00 10.82 7.43
CA ILE A 50 -8.37 10.45 7.10
C ILE A 50 -8.38 8.99 6.72
N SER A 51 -9.33 8.23 7.26
CA SER A 51 -9.63 6.86 6.85
C SER A 51 -11.07 6.73 6.42
N ALA A 52 -11.31 5.79 5.52
CA ALA A 52 -12.65 5.50 5.02
C ALA A 52 -12.89 3.99 4.94
N ASP A 53 -14.13 3.60 5.19
CA ASP A 53 -14.55 2.20 5.27
C ASP A 53 -15.60 1.80 4.22
N ASP A 54 -15.95 0.51 4.23
CA ASP A 54 -16.94 -0.08 3.34
C ASP A 54 -18.39 0.39 3.62
N SER A 55 -18.67 0.99 4.76
CA SER A 55 -20.00 1.55 5.05
C SER A 55 -20.19 2.97 4.50
N GLY A 56 -19.17 3.54 3.84
CA GLY A 56 -19.20 4.92 3.37
C GLY A 56 -18.91 5.95 4.46
N GLN A 57 -18.39 5.52 5.60
CA GLN A 57 -18.03 6.40 6.71
C GLN A 57 -16.59 6.87 6.60
N ILE A 58 -16.36 8.14 6.94
CA ILE A 58 -15.03 8.76 7.05
C ILE A 58 -14.77 9.08 8.50
N LYS A 59 -13.55 8.81 8.96
CA LYS A 59 -13.05 9.23 10.27
C LYS A 59 -11.84 10.14 10.14
N TYR A 60 -11.79 11.13 11.03
CA TYR A 60 -10.73 12.13 11.10
C TYR A 60 -9.88 11.86 12.33
N TRP A 61 -8.59 11.72 12.13
CA TRP A 61 -7.63 11.35 13.16
C TRP A 61 -6.53 12.39 13.28
N GLN A 62 -6.09 12.64 14.49
CA GLN A 62 -4.80 13.24 14.73
C GLN A 62 -3.68 12.19 14.57
N MET A 63 -2.44 12.62 14.45
CA MET A 63 -1.30 11.71 14.32
C MET A 63 -1.00 10.88 15.58
N ASN A 64 -1.63 11.20 16.71
CA ASN A 64 -1.67 10.39 17.93
C ASN A 64 -2.79 9.33 17.93
N PHE A 65 -3.50 9.18 16.78
CA PHE A 65 -4.63 8.26 16.58
C PHE A 65 -5.88 8.55 17.45
N ASN A 66 -6.02 9.76 17.93
CA ASN A 66 -7.29 10.22 18.52
C ASN A 66 -8.28 10.52 17.39
N ASN A 67 -9.44 9.84 17.44
CA ASN A 67 -10.55 10.11 16.54
C ASN A 67 -11.26 11.42 16.99
N LEU A 68 -11.24 12.43 16.13
CA LEU A 68 -11.88 13.70 16.41
C LEU A 68 -13.32 13.75 15.93
N LYS A 69 -13.59 13.15 14.77
CA LYS A 69 -14.87 13.22 14.10
C LYS A 69 -15.08 12.03 13.19
N GLN A 70 -16.35 11.65 13.07
CA GLN A 70 -16.79 10.69 12.06
C GLN A 70 -17.97 11.27 11.29
N THR A 71 -18.06 10.96 10.01
CA THR A 71 -19.09 11.50 9.12
C THR A 71 -19.47 10.45 8.09
N GLN A 72 -20.77 10.25 7.87
CA GLN A 72 -21.26 9.45 6.75
C GLN A 72 -21.11 10.29 5.48
N ALA A 73 -20.19 9.88 4.61
CA ALA A 73 -19.86 10.60 3.40
C ALA A 73 -20.63 10.07 2.18
N HIS A 74 -20.72 8.76 2.04
CA HIS A 74 -21.37 8.07 0.95
C HIS A 74 -22.33 7.00 1.48
N GLY A 75 -23.27 6.56 0.64
CA GLY A 75 -24.15 5.44 0.97
C GLY A 75 -23.56 4.07 0.64
N GLU A 76 -22.48 4.06 -0.13
CA GLU A 76 -21.78 2.90 -0.65
C GLU A 76 -20.30 2.92 -0.23
N PRO A 77 -19.54 1.80 -0.39
CA PRO A 77 -18.12 1.73 -0.06
C PRO A 77 -17.28 2.85 -0.66
N ILE A 78 -16.45 3.49 0.17
CA ILE A 78 -15.48 4.48 -0.29
C ILE A 78 -14.22 3.75 -0.75
N ARG A 79 -13.79 4.02 -1.99
CA ARG A 79 -12.63 3.37 -2.61
C ARG A 79 -11.35 4.18 -2.53
N GLY A 80 -11.46 5.49 -2.47
CA GLY A 80 -10.28 6.36 -2.43
C GLY A 80 -10.54 7.68 -1.73
N VAL A 81 -9.48 8.21 -1.12
CA VAL A 81 -9.44 9.53 -0.49
C VAL A 81 -8.14 10.21 -0.89
N SER A 82 -8.21 11.51 -1.19
CA SER A 82 -7.02 12.30 -1.51
C SER A 82 -7.15 13.72 -1.01
N PHE A 83 -6.15 14.22 -0.29
CA PHE A 83 -6.07 15.61 0.14
C PHE A 83 -5.72 16.56 -0.99
N SER A 84 -6.22 17.79 -0.91
CA SER A 84 -5.71 18.91 -1.70
C SER A 84 -4.34 19.34 -1.15
N ARG A 85 -3.52 19.98 -1.98
CA ARG A 85 -2.19 20.46 -1.57
C ARG A 85 -2.20 21.36 -0.33
N THR A 86 -3.26 22.10 -0.13
CA THR A 86 -3.43 23.04 1.00
C THR A 86 -3.99 22.38 2.26
N ASP A 87 -4.34 21.10 2.21
CA ASP A 87 -5.02 20.34 3.27
C ASP A 87 -6.37 20.93 3.74
N LEU A 88 -6.87 21.98 3.03
CA LEU A 88 -8.15 22.59 3.35
C LEU A 88 -9.33 21.77 2.84
N LYS A 89 -9.11 20.98 1.79
CA LYS A 89 -10.12 20.14 1.15
C LYS A 89 -9.56 18.76 0.89
N PHE A 90 -10.45 17.81 0.72
CA PHE A 90 -10.12 16.47 0.22
C PHE A 90 -11.24 15.93 -0.66
N ALA A 91 -10.87 15.04 -1.55
CA ALA A 91 -11.79 14.34 -2.43
C ALA A 91 -11.99 12.90 -1.96
N THR A 92 -13.19 12.39 -2.09
CA THR A 92 -13.54 10.99 -1.86
C THR A 92 -14.23 10.42 -3.07
N CYS A 93 -14.01 9.16 -3.37
CA CYS A 93 -14.74 8.44 -4.41
C CYS A 93 -15.33 7.15 -3.87
N ALA A 94 -16.49 6.77 -4.38
CA ALA A 94 -17.22 5.61 -3.90
C ALA A 94 -17.89 4.81 -5.03
N ASP A 95 -18.42 3.66 -4.66
CA ASP A 95 -19.15 2.78 -5.57
C ASP A 95 -20.49 3.39 -6.04
N ASP A 96 -20.98 4.46 -5.38
CA ASP A 96 -22.17 5.24 -5.76
C ASP A 96 -21.99 6.10 -7.03
N ALA A 97 -20.91 5.91 -7.79
CA ALA A 97 -20.53 6.64 -8.99
C ALA A 97 -20.27 8.13 -8.78
N THR A 98 -20.15 8.59 -7.54
CA THR A 98 -19.92 10.00 -7.22
C THR A 98 -18.53 10.23 -6.62
N ILE A 99 -18.05 11.45 -6.83
CA ILE A 99 -16.88 11.98 -6.14
C ILE A 99 -17.36 13.18 -5.33
N LYS A 100 -17.04 13.21 -4.05
CA LYS A 100 -17.40 14.32 -3.18
C LYS A 100 -16.17 15.08 -2.73
N ILE A 101 -16.26 16.39 -2.79
CA ILE A 101 -15.25 17.31 -2.29
C ILE A 101 -15.70 17.81 -0.93
N PHE A 102 -14.89 17.57 0.08
CA PHE A 102 -15.16 17.97 1.46
C PHE A 102 -14.29 19.15 1.86
N ASP A 103 -14.89 20.08 2.61
CA ASP A 103 -14.16 21.05 3.43
C ASP A 103 -13.66 20.33 4.68
N PHE A 104 -12.34 20.34 4.90
CA PHE A 104 -11.74 19.60 6.01
C PHE A 104 -12.18 20.15 7.36
N ALA A 105 -12.17 21.48 7.53
CA ALA A 105 -12.49 22.11 8.81
C ALA A 105 -13.95 21.93 9.20
N ARG A 106 -14.85 22.04 8.23
CA ARG A 106 -16.30 21.89 8.45
C ARG A 106 -16.73 20.43 8.49
N ALA A 107 -15.92 19.53 7.92
CA ALA A 107 -16.23 18.12 7.68
C ALA A 107 -17.60 17.94 6.99
N LYS A 108 -17.84 18.75 5.97
CA LYS A 108 -19.06 18.75 5.16
C LYS A 108 -18.72 18.69 3.68
N ALA A 109 -19.51 17.92 2.94
CA ALA A 109 -19.42 17.91 1.49
C ALA A 109 -19.78 19.29 0.94
N GLU A 110 -18.89 19.88 0.15
CA GLU A 110 -19.06 21.18 -0.50
C GLU A 110 -19.60 21.00 -1.91
N THR A 111 -19.06 20.00 -2.63
CA THR A 111 -19.40 19.76 -4.03
C THR A 111 -19.47 18.26 -4.28
N THR A 112 -20.45 17.85 -5.10
CA THR A 112 -20.53 16.48 -5.63
C THR A 112 -20.27 16.51 -7.12
N LEU A 113 -19.31 15.74 -7.59
CA LEU A 113 -18.93 15.60 -8.99
C LEU A 113 -19.62 14.34 -9.53
N ASN A 114 -20.54 14.55 -10.45
CA ASN A 114 -21.31 13.48 -11.09
C ASN A 114 -20.89 13.34 -12.55
N GLY A 115 -20.91 12.12 -13.08
CA GLY A 115 -20.64 11.89 -14.50
C GLY A 115 -19.86 10.62 -14.83
N HIS A 116 -19.42 9.83 -13.85
CA HIS A 116 -19.03 8.46 -14.11
C HIS A 116 -20.26 7.59 -14.36
N GLY A 117 -20.13 6.63 -15.28
CA GLY A 117 -21.19 5.68 -15.64
C GLY A 117 -21.33 4.50 -14.68
N GLY A 118 -20.57 4.49 -13.59
CA GLY A 118 -20.56 3.43 -12.57
C GLY A 118 -19.59 3.76 -11.44
N ASP A 119 -19.26 2.75 -10.65
CA ASP A 119 -18.35 2.83 -9.50
C ASP A 119 -17.05 3.57 -9.82
N VAL A 120 -16.60 4.40 -8.89
CA VAL A 120 -15.32 5.13 -8.98
C VAL A 120 -14.32 4.46 -8.05
N ARG A 121 -13.27 3.87 -8.65
CA ARG A 121 -12.29 3.03 -7.93
C ARG A 121 -11.16 3.81 -7.29
N CYS A 122 -10.75 4.90 -7.89
CA CYS A 122 -9.63 5.68 -7.42
C CYS A 122 -9.82 7.17 -7.69
N VAL A 123 -9.27 7.99 -6.80
CA VAL A 123 -9.27 9.44 -6.90
C VAL A 123 -7.94 9.99 -6.40
N GLN A 124 -7.41 10.97 -7.08
CA GLN A 124 -6.25 11.71 -6.58
C GLN A 124 -6.33 13.18 -6.94
N TRP A 125 -6.05 14.02 -5.96
CA TRP A 125 -5.90 15.46 -6.15
C TRP A 125 -4.52 15.76 -6.73
N HIS A 126 -4.44 16.70 -7.64
CA HIS A 126 -3.16 17.13 -8.22
C HIS A 126 -2.38 18.00 -7.22
N ASP A 127 -1.07 17.77 -7.10
CA ASP A 127 -0.25 18.42 -6.07
C ASP A 127 -0.13 19.95 -6.21
N THR A 128 -0.13 20.48 -7.43
CA THR A 128 0.07 21.92 -7.67
C THR A 128 -1.15 22.63 -8.25
N LYS A 129 -2.01 21.91 -8.95
CA LYS A 129 -3.20 22.47 -9.63
C LYS A 129 -4.48 22.06 -8.90
N SER A 130 -5.51 22.86 -8.98
CA SER A 130 -6.84 22.49 -8.49
C SER A 130 -7.55 21.56 -9.49
N VAL A 131 -6.95 20.40 -9.75
CA VAL A 131 -7.49 19.36 -10.62
C VAL A 131 -7.56 18.07 -9.85
N VAL A 132 -8.64 17.34 -10.01
CA VAL A 132 -8.84 16.00 -9.45
C VAL A 132 -8.90 15.03 -10.62
N ALA A 133 -8.15 13.92 -10.50
CA ALA A 133 -8.25 12.79 -11.42
C ALA A 133 -9.02 11.65 -10.77
N SER A 134 -9.85 10.95 -11.52
CA SER A 134 -10.58 9.78 -11.05
C SER A 134 -10.58 8.67 -12.08
N GLY A 135 -10.59 7.43 -11.62
CA GLY A 135 -10.69 6.24 -12.44
C GLY A 135 -11.98 5.48 -12.16
N GLY A 136 -12.73 5.20 -13.22
CA GLY A 136 -13.99 4.49 -13.13
C GLY A 136 -13.84 2.99 -13.31
N GLY A 137 -14.71 2.26 -12.64
CA GLY A 137 -14.75 0.80 -12.68
C GLY A 137 -15.46 0.31 -13.95
N ARG A 138 -16.76 0.53 -14.04
CA ARG A 138 -17.56 0.01 -15.17
C ARG A 138 -17.36 0.76 -16.46
N ASP A 139 -17.17 2.07 -16.41
CA ASP A 139 -16.99 2.91 -17.59
C ASP A 139 -15.55 2.88 -18.14
N CYS A 140 -14.59 2.31 -17.39
CA CYS A 140 -13.19 2.11 -17.79
C CYS A 140 -12.48 3.40 -18.22
N VAL A 141 -12.95 4.57 -17.77
CA VAL A 141 -12.42 5.87 -18.17
C VAL A 141 -11.72 6.58 -17.03
N VAL A 142 -10.78 7.43 -17.39
CA VAL A 142 -10.18 8.38 -16.46
C VAL A 142 -10.75 9.75 -16.74
N LYS A 143 -11.26 10.41 -15.71
CA LYS A 143 -11.83 11.76 -15.81
C LYS A 143 -11.01 12.76 -15.02
N LEU A 144 -10.90 13.94 -15.57
CA LEU A 144 -10.27 15.10 -14.95
C LEU A 144 -11.33 16.13 -14.60
N TRP A 145 -11.26 16.65 -13.37
CA TRP A 145 -12.27 17.53 -12.81
C TRP A 145 -11.67 18.81 -12.28
N ASP A 146 -12.36 19.92 -12.45
CA ASP A 146 -12.07 21.17 -11.72
C ASP A 146 -13.11 21.34 -10.59
N PRO A 147 -12.72 21.16 -9.33
CA PRO A 147 -13.65 21.27 -8.20
C PRO A 147 -14.15 22.68 -7.92
N ARG A 148 -13.61 23.69 -8.60
CA ARG A 148 -13.99 25.11 -8.41
C ARG A 148 -15.13 25.53 -9.31
N VAL A 149 -15.35 24.81 -10.38
CA VAL A 149 -16.40 25.13 -11.35
C VAL A 149 -17.72 24.53 -10.89
N GLY A 150 -18.81 25.29 -11.03
CA GLY A 150 -20.16 24.84 -10.68
C GLY A 150 -20.62 23.61 -11.48
N SER A 151 -21.69 22.98 -11.03
CA SER A 151 -22.15 21.63 -11.37
C SER A 151 -22.26 21.26 -12.86
N GLN A 152 -22.34 22.22 -13.78
CA GLN A 152 -22.57 21.92 -15.20
C GLN A 152 -21.31 21.66 -16.04
N ARG A 153 -20.11 22.06 -15.60
CA ARG A 153 -18.85 21.93 -16.35
C ARG A 153 -17.69 21.44 -15.52
N GLN A 154 -17.95 20.60 -14.57
CA GLN A 154 -16.92 20.10 -13.64
C GLN A 154 -15.92 19.14 -14.31
N CYS A 155 -16.38 18.35 -15.30
CA CYS A 155 -15.52 17.46 -16.06
C CYS A 155 -14.76 18.24 -17.13
N LEU A 156 -13.44 18.33 -16.97
CA LEU A 156 -12.53 18.98 -17.93
C LEU A 156 -12.24 18.09 -19.14
N SER A 157 -12.02 16.80 -18.88
CA SER A 157 -11.66 15.83 -19.93
C SER A 157 -12.02 14.41 -19.49
N THR A 158 -12.38 13.60 -20.48
CA THR A 158 -12.58 12.16 -20.33
C THR A 158 -11.59 11.43 -21.21
N LEU A 159 -10.77 10.56 -20.60
CA LEU A 159 -9.72 9.82 -21.28
C LEU A 159 -10.12 8.36 -21.38
N HIS A 160 -10.31 7.88 -22.61
CA HIS A 160 -10.62 6.48 -22.93
C HIS A 160 -9.32 5.71 -23.18
N MET A 161 -8.62 5.35 -22.12
CA MET A 161 -7.30 4.75 -22.24
C MET A 161 -7.31 3.23 -22.05
N HIS A 162 -8.17 2.73 -21.19
CA HIS A 162 -8.20 1.35 -20.76
C HIS A 162 -9.41 0.59 -21.31
N LYS A 163 -9.27 -0.73 -21.43
CA LYS A 163 -10.34 -1.65 -21.81
C LYS A 163 -11.04 -2.27 -20.61
N GLY A 164 -10.45 -2.15 -19.43
CA GLY A 164 -10.95 -2.66 -18.17
C GLY A 164 -11.04 -1.58 -17.10
N SER A 165 -11.60 -1.94 -15.95
CA SER A 165 -11.72 -1.07 -14.78
C SER A 165 -10.38 -0.40 -14.43
N VAL A 166 -10.39 0.90 -14.17
CA VAL A 166 -9.21 1.63 -13.70
C VAL A 166 -9.15 1.51 -12.18
N ASN A 167 -8.26 0.66 -11.69
CA ASN A 167 -8.19 0.34 -10.25
C ASN A 167 -7.34 1.35 -9.48
N CYS A 168 -6.30 1.90 -10.09
CA CYS A 168 -5.38 2.82 -9.44
C CYS A 168 -4.91 3.92 -10.38
N LEU A 169 -4.61 5.08 -9.80
CA LEU A 169 -3.99 6.21 -10.50
C LEU A 169 -3.12 7.00 -9.52
N LYS A 170 -2.02 7.56 -10.02
CA LYS A 170 -1.12 8.41 -9.22
C LYS A 170 -0.51 9.51 -10.07
N TRP A 171 -0.55 10.74 -9.53
CA TRP A 171 0.18 11.86 -10.08
C TRP A 171 1.67 11.72 -9.83
N ASN A 172 2.46 12.12 -10.81
CA ASN A 172 3.89 12.30 -10.63
C ASN A 172 4.16 13.63 -9.89
N GLN A 173 5.22 13.70 -9.13
CA GLN A 173 5.62 14.91 -8.40
C GLN A 173 5.88 16.13 -9.31
N ASN A 174 6.30 15.91 -10.57
CA ASN A 174 6.45 16.98 -11.54
C ASN A 174 5.11 17.62 -11.96
N GLY A 175 3.98 17.03 -11.60
CA GLY A 175 2.64 17.48 -11.94
C GLY A 175 2.28 17.42 -13.43
N HIS A 176 3.06 16.72 -14.25
CA HIS A 176 2.80 16.60 -15.70
C HIS A 176 2.35 15.20 -16.09
N HIS A 177 2.80 14.19 -15.38
CA HIS A 177 2.51 12.81 -15.71
C HIS A 177 1.49 12.21 -14.75
N LEU A 178 0.56 11.48 -15.29
CA LEU A 178 -0.40 10.65 -14.58
C LEU A 178 -0.16 9.20 -14.97
N VAL A 179 0.12 8.33 -14.01
CA VAL A 179 0.15 6.88 -14.23
C VAL A 179 -1.19 6.28 -13.82
N THR A 180 -1.67 5.35 -14.61
CA THR A 180 -2.93 4.62 -14.37
C THR A 180 -2.71 3.14 -14.54
N GLY A 181 -3.30 2.34 -13.66
CA GLY A 181 -3.30 0.89 -13.73
C GLY A 181 -4.72 0.34 -13.78
N SER A 182 -4.90 -0.67 -14.60
CA SER A 182 -6.22 -1.21 -14.92
C SER A 182 -6.31 -2.71 -14.73
N LYS A 183 -7.53 -3.19 -14.69
CA LYS A 183 -7.92 -4.59 -14.73
C LYS A 183 -7.51 -5.28 -16.03
N ASP A 184 -7.25 -4.52 -17.10
CA ASP A 184 -6.73 -5.05 -18.36
C ASP A 184 -5.23 -5.43 -18.33
N ALA A 185 -4.61 -5.46 -17.13
CA ALA A 185 -3.20 -5.71 -16.89
C ALA A 185 -2.26 -4.71 -17.58
N SER A 186 -2.78 -3.55 -18.00
CA SER A 186 -1.97 -2.50 -18.62
C SER A 186 -1.76 -1.31 -17.68
N LEU A 187 -0.56 -0.73 -17.77
CA LEU A 187 -0.18 0.53 -17.16
C LEU A 187 -0.03 1.58 -18.26
N LYS A 188 -0.55 2.78 -18.04
CA LYS A 188 -0.39 3.88 -18.98
C LYS A 188 0.09 5.13 -18.27
N VAL A 189 1.13 5.75 -18.84
CA VAL A 189 1.61 7.06 -18.41
C VAL A 189 1.15 8.10 -19.41
N THR A 190 0.43 9.10 -18.94
CA THR A 190 -0.19 10.14 -19.76
C THR A 190 0.35 11.51 -19.39
N ASP A 191 0.72 12.32 -20.39
CA ASP A 191 1.02 13.74 -20.19
C ASP A 191 -0.29 14.52 -20.15
N ILE A 192 -0.53 15.18 -19.03
CA ILE A 192 -1.76 15.93 -18.80
C ILE A 192 -1.85 17.21 -19.62
N ARG A 193 -0.74 17.74 -20.13
CA ARG A 193 -0.72 18.95 -20.96
C ARG A 193 -1.18 18.67 -22.37
N THR A 194 -0.80 17.51 -22.88
CA THR A 194 -1.14 17.08 -24.25
C THR A 194 -2.31 16.11 -24.26
N LEU A 195 -2.69 15.55 -23.09
CA LEU A 195 -3.69 14.49 -22.91
C LEU A 195 -3.37 13.22 -23.74
N LYS A 196 -2.07 13.02 -24.06
CA LYS A 196 -1.60 11.87 -24.83
C LYS A 196 -0.88 10.89 -23.94
N THR A 197 -1.05 9.60 -24.22
CA THR A 197 -0.28 8.54 -23.57
C THR A 197 1.17 8.60 -24.07
N ILE A 198 2.11 8.77 -23.16
CA ILE A 198 3.57 8.78 -23.41
C ILE A 198 4.07 7.37 -23.54
N SER A 199 3.68 6.51 -22.61
CA SER A 199 4.10 5.10 -22.57
C SER A 199 2.95 4.20 -22.16
N SER A 200 2.93 3.01 -22.74
CA SER A 200 1.98 1.95 -22.40
C SER A 200 2.78 0.71 -22.10
N HIS A 201 2.59 0.18 -20.92
CA HIS A 201 3.28 -1.00 -20.45
C HIS A 201 2.26 -2.12 -20.25
N VAL A 202 2.48 -3.23 -20.96
CA VAL A 202 1.74 -4.47 -20.74
C VAL A 202 2.71 -5.33 -19.94
N GLY A 203 2.49 -5.43 -18.65
CA GLY A 203 3.44 -6.03 -17.75
C GLY A 203 3.46 -7.56 -17.77
N PRO A 204 4.35 -8.15 -17.00
CA PRO A 204 4.45 -9.60 -16.82
C PRO A 204 3.27 -10.17 -16.03
N TYR A 205 2.28 -9.34 -15.73
CA TYR A 205 1.16 -9.69 -14.89
C TYR A 205 0.18 -10.62 -15.58
N SER A 206 -0.21 -11.67 -14.88
CA SER A 206 -1.28 -12.57 -15.29
C SER A 206 -2.67 -12.10 -14.89
N LYS A 207 -2.75 -11.07 -14.02
CA LYS A 207 -3.99 -10.55 -13.44
C LYS A 207 -4.01 -9.02 -13.38
N ASP A 208 -5.09 -8.51 -12.82
CA ASP A 208 -5.40 -7.09 -12.63
C ASP A 208 -4.28 -6.34 -11.89
N ILE A 209 -3.99 -5.12 -12.31
CA ILE A 209 -3.14 -4.21 -11.54
C ILE A 209 -3.94 -3.68 -10.36
N ALA A 210 -3.38 -3.81 -9.16
CA ALA A 210 -4.04 -3.42 -7.91
C ALA A 210 -3.64 -2.00 -7.49
N SER A 211 -2.34 -1.71 -7.42
CA SER A 211 -1.84 -0.40 -7.02
C SER A 211 -0.60 0.02 -7.80
N VAL A 212 -0.36 1.33 -7.85
CA VAL A 212 0.80 1.95 -8.49
C VAL A 212 1.28 3.11 -7.64
N THR A 213 2.60 3.31 -7.58
CA THR A 213 3.20 4.42 -6.84
C THR A 213 4.45 4.94 -7.53
N TRP A 214 4.65 6.26 -7.51
CA TRP A 214 5.88 6.89 -8.01
C TRP A 214 6.98 6.83 -6.96
N HIS A 215 8.22 6.74 -7.44
CA HIS A 215 9.38 6.90 -6.56
C HIS A 215 9.45 8.35 -6.04
N PRO A 216 9.73 8.58 -4.73
CA PRO A 216 9.63 9.92 -4.13
C PRO A 216 10.68 10.92 -4.61
N HIS A 217 11.76 10.49 -5.27
CA HIS A 217 12.85 11.38 -5.72
C HIS A 217 13.19 11.24 -7.21
N ASP A 218 12.78 10.15 -7.87
CA ASP A 218 13.01 9.96 -9.29
C ASP A 218 11.69 10.03 -10.05
N GLU A 219 11.51 11.11 -10.81
CA GLU A 219 10.30 11.38 -11.59
C GLU A 219 10.05 10.38 -12.72
N ARG A 220 11.05 9.57 -13.08
CA ARG A 220 10.93 8.56 -14.14
C ARG A 220 10.62 7.17 -13.63
N VAL A 221 10.81 6.92 -12.33
CA VAL A 221 10.63 5.60 -11.74
C VAL A 221 9.26 5.48 -11.08
N PHE A 222 8.54 4.41 -11.41
CA PHE A 222 7.33 4.02 -10.70
C PHE A 222 7.29 2.52 -10.49
N THR A 223 6.51 2.10 -9.52
CA THR A 223 6.34 0.70 -9.14
C THR A 223 4.88 0.34 -9.19
N SER A 224 4.56 -0.85 -9.63
CA SER A 224 3.20 -1.38 -9.66
C SER A 224 3.14 -2.77 -9.05
N CYS A 225 1.99 -3.12 -8.50
CA CYS A 225 1.69 -4.45 -8.02
C CYS A 225 0.39 -4.97 -8.61
N ALA A 226 0.27 -6.29 -8.65
CA ALA A 226 -0.86 -6.94 -9.26
C ALA A 226 -1.53 -7.99 -8.37
N ALA A 227 -2.71 -8.40 -8.78
CA ALA A 227 -3.52 -9.40 -8.09
C ALA A 227 -2.93 -10.83 -8.19
N ASP A 228 -1.85 -11.03 -8.92
CA ASP A 228 -1.08 -12.29 -8.96
C ASP A 228 0.04 -12.35 -7.92
N GLY A 229 0.19 -11.30 -7.09
CA GLY A 229 1.22 -11.22 -6.06
C GLY A 229 2.57 -10.73 -6.57
N SER A 230 2.69 -10.28 -7.82
CA SER A 230 3.93 -9.76 -8.40
C SER A 230 4.07 -8.25 -8.20
N ILE A 231 5.33 -7.80 -8.17
CA ILE A 231 5.72 -6.39 -8.10
C ILE A 231 6.69 -6.12 -9.25
N ALA A 232 6.49 -5.01 -9.97
CA ALA A 232 7.40 -4.60 -11.02
C ALA A 232 7.80 -3.13 -10.92
N TYR A 233 9.03 -2.86 -11.34
CA TYR A 233 9.65 -1.53 -11.37
C TYR A 233 9.78 -1.06 -12.81
N TRP A 234 9.41 0.17 -13.06
CA TRP A 234 9.30 0.77 -14.38
C TRP A 234 10.09 2.05 -14.49
N ILE A 235 10.63 2.31 -15.67
CA ILE A 235 11.29 3.58 -15.99
C ILE A 235 10.59 4.18 -17.20
N VAL A 236 10.03 5.36 -17.05
CA VAL A 236 9.37 6.07 -18.15
C VAL A 236 10.40 6.38 -19.25
N GLY A 237 10.09 5.94 -20.47
CA GLY A 237 10.96 6.13 -21.63
C GLY A 237 12.01 5.04 -21.86
N ALA A 238 12.11 4.02 -21.01
CA ALA A 238 13.06 2.91 -21.19
C ALA A 238 12.50 1.74 -22.01
N GLY A 239 11.27 1.86 -22.51
CA GLY A 239 10.60 0.80 -23.28
C GLY A 239 9.29 0.35 -22.66
N SER A 240 8.73 -0.76 -23.17
CA SER A 240 7.49 -1.37 -22.69
C SER A 240 7.71 -2.38 -21.57
N ASP A 241 8.92 -2.90 -21.42
CA ASP A 241 9.23 -3.96 -20.48
C ASP A 241 9.60 -3.43 -19.10
N PRO A 242 9.35 -4.18 -18.02
CA PRO A 242 9.74 -3.77 -16.68
C PRO A 242 11.27 -3.74 -16.55
N HIS A 243 11.78 -2.73 -15.86
CA HIS A 243 13.21 -2.64 -15.54
C HIS A 243 13.64 -3.74 -14.58
N ALA A 244 12.79 -4.09 -13.65
CA ALA A 244 12.95 -5.22 -12.73
C ALA A 244 11.58 -5.75 -12.30
N GLU A 245 11.51 -7.06 -12.06
CA GLU A 245 10.28 -7.69 -11.56
C GLU A 245 10.59 -8.64 -10.41
N VAL A 246 9.65 -8.77 -9.50
CA VAL A 246 9.66 -9.74 -8.41
C VAL A 246 8.39 -10.57 -8.57
N ARG A 247 8.52 -11.74 -9.22
CA ARG A 247 7.42 -12.71 -9.36
C ARG A 247 7.23 -13.44 -8.05
N GLY A 248 5.96 -13.67 -7.66
CA GLY A 248 5.68 -14.35 -6.40
C GLY A 248 6.15 -13.56 -5.17
N ALA A 249 6.21 -12.24 -5.27
CA ALA A 249 6.49 -11.38 -4.13
C ALA A 249 5.55 -11.66 -2.96
N HIS A 250 4.30 -12.02 -3.28
CA HIS A 250 3.30 -12.49 -2.33
C HIS A 250 2.62 -13.77 -2.85
N GLU A 251 2.10 -14.58 -1.92
CA GLU A 251 1.38 -15.82 -2.26
C GLU A 251 -0.06 -15.54 -2.74
N SER A 252 -0.58 -14.34 -2.45
CA SER A 252 -1.92 -13.91 -2.83
C SER A 252 -1.88 -12.50 -3.43
N GLN A 253 -3.06 -11.95 -3.72
CA GLN A 253 -3.22 -10.61 -4.27
C GLN A 253 -2.49 -9.56 -3.42
N THR A 254 -1.62 -8.78 -4.05
CA THR A 254 -1.05 -7.58 -3.45
C THR A 254 -2.05 -6.44 -3.59
N ASN A 255 -2.46 -5.85 -2.48
CA ASN A 255 -3.52 -4.82 -2.48
C ASN A 255 -2.96 -3.42 -2.66
N ASP A 256 -1.86 -3.11 -1.97
CA ASP A 256 -1.27 -1.77 -2.00
C ASP A 256 0.23 -1.80 -1.81
N ILE A 257 0.90 -0.77 -2.34
CA ILE A 257 2.33 -0.54 -2.23
C ILE A 257 2.62 0.92 -1.90
N ALA A 258 3.62 1.17 -1.09
CA ALA A 258 4.03 2.52 -0.72
C ALA A 258 5.55 2.64 -0.58
N TRP A 259 6.11 3.72 -1.12
CA TRP A 259 7.51 4.07 -0.92
C TRP A 259 7.73 4.77 0.42
N HIS A 260 8.84 4.48 1.05
CA HIS A 260 9.37 5.30 2.12
C HIS A 260 9.74 6.69 1.58
N SER A 261 9.54 7.75 2.38
CA SER A 261 9.79 9.14 1.95
C SER A 261 11.23 9.39 1.45
N ALA A 262 12.22 8.64 1.95
CA ALA A 262 13.61 8.71 1.49
C ALA A 262 13.92 7.84 0.25
N GLY A 263 12.94 7.09 -0.29
CA GLY A 263 13.07 6.33 -1.53
C GLY A 263 13.91 5.05 -1.48
N HIS A 264 14.37 4.62 -0.31
CA HIS A 264 15.23 3.43 -0.16
C HIS A 264 14.48 2.14 0.18
N LEU A 265 13.24 2.26 0.62
CA LEU A 265 12.38 1.14 1.01
C LEU A 265 11.03 1.22 0.29
N LEU A 266 10.53 0.07 -0.12
CA LEU A 266 9.16 -0.13 -0.58
C LEU A 266 8.46 -1.08 0.40
N VAL A 267 7.21 -0.82 0.69
CA VAL A 267 6.34 -1.69 1.51
C VAL A 267 5.21 -2.20 0.65
N SER A 268 4.87 -3.47 0.79
CA SER A 268 3.72 -4.08 0.14
C SER A 268 2.85 -4.81 1.15
N GLY A 269 1.53 -4.70 0.98
CA GLY A 269 0.52 -5.41 1.76
C GLY A 269 -0.33 -6.33 0.87
N SER A 270 -0.62 -7.52 1.34
CA SER A 270 -1.29 -8.55 0.57
C SER A 270 -2.40 -9.26 1.36
N ASN A 271 -3.28 -9.93 0.63
CA ASN A 271 -4.31 -10.81 1.17
C ASN A 271 -3.74 -12.10 1.79
N ASP A 272 -2.45 -12.37 1.66
CA ASP A 272 -1.75 -13.46 2.37
C ASP A 272 -1.48 -13.13 3.85
N ASN A 273 -2.05 -12.02 4.35
CA ASN A 273 -1.86 -11.48 5.69
C ASN A 273 -0.40 -11.10 6.01
N ALA A 274 0.43 -10.93 4.98
CA ALA A 274 1.82 -10.52 5.13
C ALA A 274 2.03 -9.07 4.67
N ILE A 275 2.91 -8.40 5.40
CA ILE A 275 3.49 -7.11 5.01
C ILE A 275 4.95 -7.36 4.76
N LYS A 276 5.42 -6.99 3.56
CA LYS A 276 6.81 -7.20 3.17
C LYS A 276 7.49 -5.86 2.91
N PHE A 277 8.74 -5.79 3.38
CA PHE A 277 9.60 -4.62 3.18
C PHE A 277 10.69 -4.98 2.17
N TRP A 278 10.81 -4.19 1.13
CA TRP A 278 11.74 -4.38 0.03
C TRP A 278 12.80 -3.30 0.06
N CYS A 279 14.05 -3.69 0.00
CA CYS A 279 15.15 -2.76 -0.12
C CYS A 279 16.02 -3.10 -1.33
N ARG A 280 16.74 -2.11 -1.85
CA ARG A 280 17.70 -2.33 -2.93
C ARG A 280 18.90 -3.09 -2.37
N ASN A 281 19.33 -4.11 -3.12
CA ASN A 281 20.56 -4.82 -2.80
C ASN A 281 21.78 -3.91 -2.85
N ARG A 282 22.80 -4.22 -2.08
CA ARG A 282 24.09 -3.55 -2.20
C ARG A 282 24.72 -3.88 -3.55
N PRO A 283 25.48 -2.93 -4.16
CA PRO A 283 26.19 -3.23 -5.39
C PRO A 283 27.08 -4.48 -5.23
N GLY A 284 26.90 -5.46 -6.12
CA GLY A 284 27.67 -6.72 -6.08
C GLY A 284 27.05 -7.83 -5.21
N GLU A 285 25.99 -7.58 -4.46
CA GLU A 285 25.24 -8.65 -3.79
C GLU A 285 24.22 -9.26 -4.75
N VAL A 286 24.16 -10.59 -4.75
CA VAL A 286 23.10 -11.34 -5.43
C VAL A 286 21.77 -11.05 -4.72
N ALA A 287 20.69 -10.90 -5.48
CA ALA A 287 19.36 -10.71 -4.93
C ALA A 287 19.03 -11.87 -3.97
N ARG A 288 18.91 -11.56 -2.70
CA ARG A 288 18.51 -12.54 -1.68
C ARG A 288 16.99 -12.52 -1.62
N ASP A 289 16.40 -13.57 -2.09
CA ASP A 289 14.99 -13.81 -1.90
C ASP A 289 14.77 -14.31 -0.45
N THR A 290 14.48 -13.37 0.46
CA THR A 290 14.22 -13.69 1.87
C THR A 290 12.83 -14.30 2.09
N THR A 291 12.03 -14.43 1.04
CA THR A 291 10.70 -15.02 1.11
C THR A 291 10.73 -16.55 1.07
N SER A 292 11.79 -17.17 0.51
CA SER A 292 11.98 -18.59 0.67
C SER A 292 12.45 -18.84 2.11
N ARG A 293 11.74 -19.67 2.85
CA ARG A 293 12.19 -20.29 4.08
C ARG A 293 13.32 -21.31 3.76
N VAL A 294 14.30 -20.87 2.99
CA VAL A 294 15.48 -21.69 2.72
C VAL A 294 16.21 -21.78 4.05
N THR A 295 16.21 -22.94 4.60
CA THR A 295 16.90 -23.22 5.86
C THR A 295 18.39 -22.92 5.67
N LYS A 296 19.09 -22.52 6.74
CA LYS A 296 20.52 -22.24 6.73
C LYS A 296 21.35 -23.39 6.08
N ALA A 297 20.79 -24.60 6.05
CA ALA A 297 21.35 -25.79 5.43
C ALA A 297 21.30 -25.75 3.88
N GLU A 298 20.25 -25.21 3.29
CA GLU A 298 20.09 -25.10 1.82
C GLU A 298 21.02 -24.01 1.26
N TYR A 299 21.19 -22.87 1.97
CA TYR A 299 22.20 -21.87 1.60
C TYR A 299 23.63 -22.42 1.66
N ALA A 300 23.94 -23.29 2.62
CA ALA A 300 25.23 -23.93 2.68
C ALA A 300 25.45 -24.89 1.51
N GLN A 301 24.41 -25.61 1.08
CA GLN A 301 24.48 -26.50 -0.08
C GLN A 301 24.63 -25.72 -1.40
N GLU A 302 23.89 -24.64 -1.61
CA GLU A 302 24.03 -23.79 -2.81
C GLU A 302 25.41 -23.12 -2.87
N ALA A 303 25.92 -22.64 -1.73
CA ALA A 303 27.28 -22.10 -1.68
C ALA A 303 28.35 -23.13 -2.02
N ILE A 304 28.19 -24.38 -1.59
CA ILE A 304 29.10 -25.49 -1.93
C ILE A 304 29.00 -25.84 -3.42
N ILE A 305 27.79 -25.86 -3.99
CA ILE A 305 27.57 -26.11 -5.41
C ILE A 305 28.18 -25.00 -6.27
N ALA A 306 27.97 -23.74 -5.88
CA ALA A 306 28.55 -22.57 -6.57
C ALA A 306 30.08 -22.57 -6.50
N ALA A 307 30.67 -22.89 -5.36
CA ALA A 307 32.11 -23.02 -5.19
C ALA A 307 32.68 -24.17 -6.03
N HIS A 308 31.96 -25.29 -6.13
CA HIS A 308 32.35 -26.43 -6.96
C HIS A 308 32.28 -26.11 -8.46
N GLN A 309 31.26 -25.39 -8.91
CA GLN A 309 31.16 -24.92 -10.29
C GLN A 309 32.26 -23.91 -10.65
N GLN A 310 32.63 -23.01 -9.74
CA GLN A 310 33.77 -22.10 -9.94
C GLN A 310 35.10 -22.84 -10.01
N ALA A 311 35.30 -23.87 -9.21
CA ALA A 311 36.49 -24.71 -9.26
C ALA A 311 36.60 -25.50 -10.57
N ILE A 312 35.48 -26.02 -11.09
CA ILE A 312 35.44 -26.69 -12.40
C ILE A 312 35.72 -25.69 -13.54
N ALA A 313 35.17 -24.50 -13.47
CA ALA A 313 35.44 -23.46 -14.47
C ALA A 313 36.90 -22.99 -14.47
N ALA A 314 37.52 -22.93 -13.29
CA ALA A 314 38.95 -22.58 -13.14
C ALA A 314 39.90 -23.69 -13.68
N THR A 315 39.46 -24.96 -13.61
CA THR A 315 40.24 -26.07 -14.15
C THR A 315 40.08 -26.25 -15.66
N GLN A 316 39.01 -25.76 -16.26
CA GLN A 316 38.78 -25.78 -17.71
C GLN A 316 39.39 -24.59 -18.46
N GLY A 317 39.85 -23.55 -17.74
CA GLY A 317 40.48 -22.34 -18.30
C GLY A 317 42.00 -22.36 -18.44
N GLY A 318 42.66 -23.45 -18.02
CA GLY A 318 44.12 -23.64 -18.11
C GLY A 318 44.49 -24.42 -19.37
N GLY A 319 44.94 -23.69 -20.40
CA GLY A 319 45.18 -24.14 -21.76
C GLY A 319 46.27 -25.15 -21.97
N ILE A 320 46.04 -25.88 -23.00
CA ILE A 320 46.92 -26.48 -23.99
C ILE A 320 48.40 -26.42 -23.69
N GLY A 321 48.95 -27.55 -23.32
CA GLY A 321 50.38 -27.85 -23.36
C GLY A 321 50.58 -29.38 -23.40
N SER A 322 50.83 -29.85 -24.61
CA SER A 322 51.21 -31.22 -25.01
C SER A 322 52.34 -31.78 -24.16
N THR A 323 52.19 -32.98 -23.62
CA THR A 323 53.12 -34.13 -23.89
C THR A 323 52.63 -35.39 -23.14
N GLY A 324 52.84 -36.50 -23.80
CA GLY A 324 52.31 -37.80 -23.57
C GLY A 324 52.80 -38.57 -22.35
N GLY A 325 52.08 -39.67 -22.09
CA GLY A 325 52.72 -40.83 -21.49
C GLY A 325 52.00 -41.42 -20.26
N VAL A 326 51.51 -42.63 -20.49
CA VAL A 326 51.51 -43.81 -19.60
C VAL A 326 50.33 -44.01 -18.61
N LEU A 327 49.63 -45.09 -18.91
CA LEU A 327 48.71 -45.86 -18.09
C LEU A 327 49.17 -46.11 -16.64
N GLY A 328 48.26 -45.91 -15.71
CA GLY A 328 48.40 -46.37 -14.34
C GLY A 328 47.04 -46.42 -13.65
N SER A 329 46.51 -47.64 -13.55
CA SER A 329 45.35 -47.97 -12.69
C SER A 329 45.66 -47.77 -11.23
N ALA A 330 44.85 -47.02 -10.49
CA ALA A 330 44.87 -47.01 -9.02
C ALA A 330 43.49 -46.77 -8.42
N SER A 331 42.96 -47.83 -7.94
CA SER A 331 42.17 -48.09 -6.72
C SER A 331 41.59 -46.87 -5.95
N THR A 332 40.29 -46.98 -5.79
CA THR A 332 39.46 -46.30 -4.79
C THR A 332 40.08 -46.23 -3.40
N ALA A 333 40.41 -45.04 -2.94
CA ALA A 333 40.63 -44.79 -1.52
C ALA A 333 39.55 -43.84 -1.00
N ARG A 334 38.69 -44.41 -0.16
CA ARG A 334 37.74 -43.68 0.68
C ARG A 334 38.53 -42.94 1.75
N ALA A 335 38.58 -41.62 1.72
CA ALA A 335 39.05 -40.83 2.86
C ALA A 335 37.92 -40.68 3.87
N ALA A 336 38.10 -41.24 5.03
CA ALA A 336 37.24 -41.06 6.21
C ALA A 336 37.51 -39.70 6.84
N VAL A 337 36.49 -38.95 7.07
CA VAL A 337 36.50 -37.70 7.85
C VAL A 337 36.30 -38.09 9.31
N PRO A 338 37.17 -37.70 10.27
CA PRO A 338 36.97 -37.95 11.70
C PRO A 338 36.07 -36.91 12.32
N GLY A 339 35.08 -37.37 13.06
CA GLY A 339 34.41 -36.61 14.11
C GLY A 339 33.06 -35.97 13.80
N LEU A 340 32.04 -36.79 13.64
CA LEU A 340 30.66 -36.39 13.96
C LEU A 340 29.92 -37.63 14.47
N SER A 341 29.75 -37.69 15.78
CA SER A 341 28.92 -38.68 16.47
C SER A 341 27.45 -38.51 16.06
N ARG A 342 26.86 -39.61 15.62
CA ARG A 342 25.45 -39.74 15.26
C ARG A 342 24.56 -39.37 16.47
N PRO A 343 23.50 -38.61 16.29
CA PRO A 343 22.46 -38.48 17.29
C PRO A 343 21.64 -39.77 17.39
N PRO A 344 21.14 -40.13 18.60
CA PRO A 344 20.34 -41.32 18.81
C PRO A 344 18.97 -41.21 18.11
N PRO A 345 18.36 -42.36 17.77
CA PRO A 345 17.07 -42.41 17.08
C PRO A 345 15.94 -41.91 18.01
N PRO A 346 14.88 -41.31 17.42
CA PRO A 346 13.75 -40.82 18.22
C PRO A 346 12.97 -41.97 18.85
N ARG A 347 12.62 -41.80 20.12
CA ARG A 347 11.76 -42.72 20.91
C ARG A 347 10.36 -42.74 20.30
N ALA A 348 9.82 -43.94 20.17
CA ALA A 348 8.44 -44.20 19.79
C ALA A 348 7.42 -43.62 20.81
N PRO A 349 6.25 -43.20 20.35
CA PRO A 349 5.21 -42.69 21.24
C PRO A 349 4.55 -43.83 22.03
N PRO A 350 4.12 -43.59 23.29
CA PRO A 350 3.39 -44.60 24.09
C PRO A 350 1.97 -44.77 23.55
N GLY A 351 1.55 -46.01 23.54
CA GLY A 351 0.21 -46.43 23.10
C GLY A 351 -0.91 -46.00 24.07
N PRO A 352 -2.16 -46.11 23.64
CA PRO A 352 -3.31 -45.57 24.36
C PRO A 352 -3.74 -46.55 25.49
N GLY A 353 -3.67 -46.07 26.73
CA GLY A 353 -4.31 -46.69 27.88
C GLY A 353 -5.65 -46.02 28.16
N GLY A 354 -6.66 -46.87 28.25
CA GLY A 354 -8.06 -46.45 28.43
C GLY A 354 -8.38 -45.99 29.85
N GLY A 355 -9.49 -45.31 29.95
CA GLY A 355 -10.29 -45.36 31.16
C GLY A 355 -10.76 -44.03 31.73
N CYS A 356 -12.04 -43.91 31.74
CA CYS A 356 -12.95 -43.33 32.74
C CYS A 356 -13.43 -41.90 32.57
N CYS A 357 -14.73 -41.87 32.28
CA CYS A 357 -15.70 -40.79 32.42
C CYS A 357 -15.62 -40.02 33.75
N ALA A 358 -15.69 -38.69 33.64
CA ALA A 358 -16.31 -37.87 34.67
C ALA A 358 -16.80 -36.57 34.06
N THR A 359 -18.11 -36.40 34.05
CA THR A 359 -18.86 -35.18 33.72
C THR A 359 -18.70 -34.13 34.81
N PRO A 360 -18.58 -32.84 34.52
CA PRO A 360 -18.74 -31.77 35.50
C PRO A 360 -20.19 -31.29 35.58
N PRO A 361 -20.66 -30.82 36.75
CA PRO A 361 -22.02 -30.42 36.98
C PRO A 361 -22.28 -28.98 36.56
N ALA A 362 -23.52 -28.78 36.14
CA ALA A 362 -24.13 -27.50 35.81
C ALA A 362 -24.22 -26.57 37.03
N ALA A 363 -23.73 -25.33 36.88
CA ALA A 363 -23.99 -24.27 37.83
C ALA A 363 -25.11 -23.37 37.36
N ARG A 364 -26.10 -23.27 38.19
CA ARG A 364 -27.37 -22.52 38.06
C ARG A 364 -27.14 -21.02 38.08
N CYS A 365 -27.85 -20.36 37.21
CA CYS A 365 -28.15 -18.95 37.18
C CYS A 365 -29.03 -18.56 38.37
N THR A 366 -28.64 -17.62 39.21
CA THR A 366 -29.58 -16.94 40.13
C THR A 366 -29.65 -15.46 39.78
N ARG A 367 -30.87 -15.06 39.44
CA ARG A 367 -31.31 -13.66 39.33
C ARG A 367 -31.29 -13.03 40.72
N ALA A 368 -30.78 -11.80 40.80
CA ALA A 368 -31.18 -10.87 41.82
C ALA A 368 -31.41 -9.49 41.18
N SER A 369 -32.67 -9.11 41.25
CA SER A 369 -33.20 -7.77 40.97
C SER A 369 -33.01 -6.87 42.17
N THR A 370 -32.48 -5.67 41.99
CA THR A 370 -32.88 -4.53 42.86
C THR A 370 -32.84 -3.24 42.08
N ARG A 371 -34.00 -2.63 42.00
CA ARG A 371 -34.27 -1.23 41.64
C ARG A 371 -33.69 -0.31 42.71
N THR A 372 -33.04 0.78 42.28
CA THR A 372 -33.27 2.12 42.89
C THR A 372 -32.74 3.19 41.93
N ARG A 373 -33.65 4.09 41.54
CA ARG A 373 -33.36 5.45 41.06
C ARG A 373 -33.02 6.32 42.24
N PRO A 374 -32.20 7.34 42.08
CA PRO A 374 -32.74 8.72 42.14
C PRO A 374 -32.19 9.67 41.06
N THR A 375 -33.00 10.69 40.84
CA THR A 375 -32.90 11.86 39.97
C THR A 375 -31.98 12.98 40.54
N PRO A 376 -31.93 14.13 39.90
CA PRO A 376 -30.72 14.69 39.28
C PRO A 376 -30.27 16.00 39.92
N ARG A 377 -29.04 16.41 39.76
CA ARG A 377 -28.63 17.81 39.93
C ARG A 377 -27.30 18.15 39.28
N GLY A 378 -27.29 19.20 38.46
CA GLY A 378 -26.18 20.15 38.41
C GLY A 378 -25.25 20.00 37.19
N SER A 379 -25.58 20.69 36.10
CA SER A 379 -24.64 21.02 35.02
C SER A 379 -23.70 22.15 35.44
N PRO A 380 -22.40 22.10 35.12
CA PRO A 380 -21.63 23.34 34.95
C PRO A 380 -21.47 23.65 33.46
N ARG A 381 -21.91 24.84 33.12
CA ARG A 381 -21.69 25.53 31.85
C ARG A 381 -20.18 25.73 31.63
N SER A 382 -19.62 25.16 30.56
CA SER A 382 -18.31 25.56 30.06
C SER A 382 -18.47 26.73 29.09
N ARG A 383 -17.80 27.83 29.43
CA ARG A 383 -17.73 29.08 28.66
C ARG A 383 -16.91 28.84 27.38
N PHE A 384 -17.52 29.12 26.25
CA PHE A 384 -16.82 29.32 25.00
C PHE A 384 -16.14 30.69 25.02
N HIS A 385 -14.83 30.72 24.87
CA HIS A 385 -14.09 31.94 24.54
C HIS A 385 -14.19 32.21 23.04
N SER A 386 -14.92 33.29 22.72
CA SER A 386 -14.99 33.87 21.38
C SER A 386 -13.70 34.64 21.07
N TRP A 387 -13.16 34.42 19.87
CA TRP A 387 -12.06 35.22 19.32
C TRP A 387 -12.56 36.57 18.83
N PRO A 388 -11.80 37.69 19.02
CA PRO A 388 -12.20 38.99 18.55
C PRO A 388 -11.98 39.16 17.03
N PRO A 389 -12.80 40.01 16.37
CA PRO A 389 -12.68 40.27 14.95
C PRO A 389 -11.51 41.20 14.64
N ARG A 390 -10.70 40.88 13.64
CA ARG A 390 -9.65 41.74 13.11
C ARG A 390 -10.24 42.96 12.42
N SER A 391 -9.84 44.14 12.87
CA SER A 391 -10.12 45.43 12.29
C SER A 391 -9.58 45.58 10.87
N ARG A 392 -10.44 45.97 9.94
CA ARG A 392 -10.10 46.45 8.62
C ARG A 392 -9.36 47.80 8.74
N ARG A 393 -8.10 47.89 8.35
CA ARG A 393 -7.46 49.16 8.01
C ARG A 393 -7.76 49.44 6.54
N ARG A 394 -8.52 50.51 6.29
CA ARG A 394 -8.61 51.19 5.00
C ARG A 394 -7.31 52.01 4.84
N SER A 395 -6.57 51.76 3.81
CA SER A 395 -5.61 52.72 3.27
C SER A 395 -6.20 53.40 2.04
N SER A 396 -6.55 54.64 2.24
CA SER A 396 -6.83 55.62 1.19
C SER A 396 -5.49 56.04 0.56
N PHE A 397 -5.32 55.83 -0.74
CA PHE A 397 -4.35 56.57 -1.54
C PHE A 397 -5.14 57.47 -2.50
N GLY A 398 -5.03 58.76 -2.23
CA GLY A 398 -5.51 59.85 -3.09
C GLY A 398 -4.61 60.01 -4.30
N GLY A 399 -5.23 60.40 -5.40
CA GLY A 399 -4.61 60.65 -6.68
C GLY A 399 -3.80 61.94 -6.74
N ARG A 400 -3.06 62.00 -7.78
CA ARG A 400 -2.76 63.16 -8.68
C ARG A 400 -1.65 62.77 -9.63
N ARG A 401 -1.86 62.82 -10.77
CA ARG A 401 -1.70 63.40 -12.12
C ARG A 401 -1.47 62.36 -13.17
#